data_7d22962714a28aa8e457f23f1f97374c
#
_entry.id   7d22962714a28aa8e457f23f1f97374c
#
_cell.length_a   1.000
_cell.length_b   1.000
_cell.length_c   1.000
_cell.angle_alpha   90.00
_cell.angle_beta   90.00
_cell.angle_gamma   90.00
#
_symmetry.space_group_name_H-M   'P 1'
#
loop_
_entity.id
_entity.type
_entity.pdbx_description
1 polymer ?
#
loop_
_entity_poly.entity_id
_entity_poly.type
_entity_poly.pdbx_seq_one_letter_code
_entity_poly.pdbx_strand_id
1 'polypeptide(L)'
;LVHPAVIRAGEEWAAAQTAPYILKEAALLFESGSYTRNHYNILVSAPVPVRIERVMARDGVTADQVKARMEAQWPEDRKRQLADFEIVNDGVQALLPQVLELDKRFRSESC
;
A
#
# COMPACT_ATOMS: atom_id res chain seq x y z
N LEU A 1 -17.59 -3.12 14.89
CA LEU A 1 -16.27 -2.96 14.34
C LEU A 1 -16.31 -2.71 12.84
N VAL A 2 -15.63 -1.67 12.40
CA VAL A 2 -15.69 -1.20 11.02
C VAL A 2 -14.95 -2.15 10.06
N HIS A 3 -13.83 -2.74 10.49
CA HIS A 3 -12.97 -3.54 9.62
C HIS A 3 -13.66 -4.74 8.96
N PRO A 4 -14.40 -5.61 9.67
CA PRO A 4 -15.06 -6.74 9.01
C PRO A 4 -16.09 -6.32 7.97
N ALA A 5 -16.86 -5.25 8.24
CA ALA A 5 -17.84 -4.74 7.30
C ALA A 5 -17.20 -4.17 6.04
N VAL A 6 -16.09 -3.43 6.20
CA VAL A 6 -15.33 -2.87 5.08
C VAL A 6 -14.71 -3.98 4.23
N ILE A 7 -14.15 -5.00 4.84
CA ILE A 7 -13.57 -6.14 4.13
C ILE A 7 -14.64 -6.85 3.32
N ARG A 8 -15.80 -7.11 3.90
CA ARG A 8 -16.92 -7.78 3.20
C ARG A 8 -17.40 -6.95 2.01
N ALA A 9 -17.61 -5.64 2.21
CA ALA A 9 -18.04 -4.76 1.14
C ALA A 9 -17.03 -4.74 -0.01
N GLY A 10 -15.73 -4.72 0.32
CA GLY A 10 -14.67 -4.78 -0.68
C GLY A 10 -14.65 -6.10 -1.46
N GLU A 11 -14.86 -7.22 -0.79
CA GLU A 11 -14.90 -8.53 -1.42
C GLU A 11 -16.11 -8.66 -2.34
N GLU A 12 -17.28 -8.17 -1.92
CA GLU A 12 -18.49 -8.17 -2.73
C GLU A 12 -18.33 -7.29 -3.98
N TRP A 13 -17.73 -6.12 -3.81
CA TRP A 13 -17.44 -5.23 -4.93
C TRP A 13 -16.46 -5.88 -5.91
N ALA A 14 -15.42 -6.51 -5.40
CA ALA A 14 -14.41 -7.19 -6.21
C ALA A 14 -15.02 -8.32 -7.04
N ALA A 15 -15.90 -9.11 -6.43
CA ALA A 15 -16.58 -10.22 -7.12
C ALA A 15 -17.48 -9.75 -8.26
N ALA A 16 -17.97 -8.51 -8.20
CA ALA A 16 -18.83 -7.92 -9.22
C ALA A 16 -18.05 -7.32 -10.39
N GLN A 17 -16.72 -7.22 -10.31
CA GLN A 17 -15.91 -6.58 -11.36
C GLN A 17 -15.49 -7.57 -12.44
N THR A 18 -15.38 -7.06 -13.66
CA THR A 18 -14.92 -7.84 -14.82
C THR A 18 -13.53 -7.44 -15.30
N ALA A 19 -12.87 -6.53 -14.59
CA ALA A 19 -11.53 -6.09 -14.92
C ALA A 19 -10.51 -7.23 -14.77
N PRO A 20 -9.35 -7.17 -15.48
CA PRO A 20 -8.29 -8.18 -15.33
C PRO A 20 -7.80 -8.33 -13.90
N TYR A 21 -7.78 -7.25 -13.13
CA TYR A 21 -7.45 -7.24 -11.70
C TYR A 21 -8.04 -6.00 -11.05
N ILE A 22 -8.05 -5.98 -9.73
CA ILE A 22 -8.49 -4.83 -8.95
C ILE A 22 -7.43 -4.47 -7.91
N LEU A 23 -7.41 -3.21 -7.51
CA LEU A 23 -6.50 -2.70 -6.51
C LEU A 23 -7.28 -2.27 -5.27
N LYS A 24 -6.72 -2.57 -4.11
CA LYS A 24 -7.20 -2.08 -2.82
C LYS A 24 -6.11 -1.25 -2.16
N GLU A 25 -6.45 -0.07 -1.70
CA GLU A 25 -5.53 0.78 -0.94
C GLU A 25 -5.94 0.76 0.53
N ALA A 26 -4.96 0.57 1.41
CA ALA A 26 -5.19 0.62 2.84
C ALA A 26 -3.92 1.06 3.57
N ALA A 27 -4.06 2.04 4.47
CA ALA A 27 -2.93 2.53 5.26
C ALA A 27 -2.44 1.49 6.27
N LEU A 28 -3.33 0.67 6.79
CA LEU A 28 -3.05 -0.35 7.81
C LEU A 28 -3.24 -1.77 7.27
N LEU A 29 -2.84 -2.00 6.01
CA LEU A 29 -3.02 -3.28 5.34
C LEU A 29 -2.41 -4.45 6.11
N PHE A 30 -1.16 -4.31 6.53
CA PHE A 30 -0.44 -5.36 7.25
C PHE A 30 -0.85 -5.44 8.72
N GLU A 31 -0.99 -4.29 9.37
CA GLU A 31 -1.33 -4.21 10.79
C GLU A 31 -2.71 -4.79 11.09
N SER A 32 -3.66 -4.64 10.18
CA SER A 32 -5.02 -5.18 10.33
C SER A 32 -5.14 -6.66 9.98
N GLY A 33 -4.12 -7.23 9.33
CA GLY A 33 -4.15 -8.61 8.85
C GLY A 33 -4.91 -8.80 7.55
N SER A 34 -5.44 -7.74 6.95
CA SER A 34 -6.20 -7.85 5.70
C SER A 34 -5.35 -8.24 4.49
N TYR A 35 -4.02 -8.10 4.61
CA TYR A 35 -3.10 -8.51 3.55
C TYR A 35 -3.21 -10.00 3.21
N THR A 36 -3.65 -10.84 4.14
CA THR A 36 -3.78 -12.29 3.92
C THR A 36 -4.90 -12.65 2.95
N ARG A 37 -5.80 -11.72 2.67
CA ARG A 37 -6.95 -11.92 1.77
C ARG A 37 -6.68 -11.53 0.33
N ASN A 38 -5.53 -10.94 0.04
CA ASN A 38 -5.15 -10.48 -1.29
C ASN A 38 -4.34 -11.54 -2.01
N HIS A 39 -4.43 -11.59 -3.34
CA HIS A 39 -3.56 -12.45 -4.14
C HIS A 39 -2.11 -11.97 -4.05
N TYR A 40 -1.90 -10.66 -4.12
CA TYR A 40 -0.59 -10.03 -4.00
C TYR A 40 -0.70 -8.77 -3.17
N ASN A 41 0.38 -8.45 -2.47
CA ASN A 41 0.48 -7.23 -1.68
C ASN A 41 1.65 -6.40 -2.19
N ILE A 42 1.41 -5.11 -2.39
CA ILE A 42 2.41 -4.16 -2.88
C ILE A 42 2.71 -3.17 -1.77
N LEU A 43 4.00 -3.01 -1.45
CA LEU A 43 4.46 -1.98 -0.54
C LEU A 43 4.96 -0.79 -1.37
N VAL A 44 4.39 0.39 -1.13
CA VAL A 44 4.92 1.63 -1.68
C VAL A 44 5.83 2.23 -0.62
N SER A 45 7.12 2.27 -0.89
CA SER A 45 8.13 2.71 0.07
C SER A 45 8.74 4.06 -0.29
N ALA A 46 9.22 4.77 0.72
CA ALA A 46 9.98 6.01 0.56
C ALA A 46 10.92 6.15 1.75
N PRO A 47 12.09 6.81 1.57
CA PRO A 47 12.99 7.09 2.70
C PRO A 47 12.27 7.86 3.81
N VAL A 48 12.62 7.58 5.05
CA VAL A 48 11.97 8.20 6.22
C VAL A 48 11.97 9.73 6.13
N PRO A 49 13.08 10.42 5.83
CA PRO A 49 13.06 11.87 5.71
C PRO A 49 12.09 12.40 4.66
N VAL A 50 11.97 11.72 3.53
CA VAL A 50 11.05 12.11 2.44
C VAL A 50 9.60 11.93 2.91
N ARG A 51 9.30 10.85 3.61
CA ARG A 51 7.95 10.58 4.13
C ARG A 51 7.54 11.64 5.15
N ILE A 52 8.43 12.00 6.05
CA ILE A 52 8.18 13.03 7.06
C ILE A 52 7.88 14.37 6.38
N GLU A 53 8.70 14.77 5.42
CA GLU A 53 8.54 16.02 4.70
C GLU A 53 7.19 16.08 3.95
N ARG A 54 6.81 15.00 3.27
CA ARG A 54 5.56 14.94 2.52
C ARG A 54 4.34 15.03 3.43
N VAL A 55 4.35 14.35 4.59
CA VAL A 55 3.23 14.38 5.53
C VAL A 55 3.12 15.75 6.19
N MET A 56 4.25 16.37 6.55
CA MET A 56 4.26 17.73 7.09
C MET A 56 3.63 18.73 6.11
N ALA A 57 4.00 18.64 4.85
CA ALA A 57 3.47 19.53 3.81
C ALA A 57 1.98 19.30 3.56
N ARG A 58 1.55 18.04 3.55
CA ARG A 58 0.14 17.69 3.28
C ARG A 58 -0.78 18.07 4.44
N ASP A 59 -0.39 17.71 5.67
CA ASP A 59 -1.28 17.81 6.83
C ASP A 59 -0.99 19.00 7.74
N GLY A 60 0.07 19.76 7.49
CA GLY A 60 0.44 20.90 8.32
C GLY A 60 0.87 20.55 9.72
N VAL A 61 1.47 19.38 9.93
CA VAL A 61 1.91 18.87 11.23
C VAL A 61 3.43 18.97 11.39
N THR A 62 3.91 18.80 12.62
CA THR A 62 5.35 18.81 12.92
C THR A 62 6.01 17.47 12.61
N ALA A 63 7.34 17.48 12.47
CA ALA A 63 8.10 16.24 12.28
C ALA A 63 7.90 15.26 13.43
N ASP A 64 7.83 15.74 14.67
CA ASP A 64 7.62 14.88 15.83
C ASP A 64 6.25 14.20 15.81
N GLN A 65 5.22 14.92 15.34
CA GLN A 65 3.89 14.34 15.17
C GLN A 65 3.88 13.26 14.09
N VAL A 66 4.60 13.46 13.00
CA VAL A 66 4.73 12.45 11.94
C VAL A 66 5.44 11.21 12.46
N LYS A 67 6.53 11.39 13.19
CA LYS A 67 7.29 10.26 13.79
C LYS A 67 6.41 9.46 14.74
N ALA A 68 5.59 10.12 15.55
CA ALA A 68 4.67 9.43 16.45
C ALA A 68 3.66 8.58 15.67
N ARG A 69 3.14 9.08 14.55
CA ARG A 69 2.24 8.31 13.67
C ARG A 69 2.95 7.09 13.07
N MET A 70 4.21 7.24 12.68
CA MET A 70 5.00 6.15 12.09
C MET A 70 5.30 5.06 13.12
N GLU A 71 5.52 5.41 14.38
CA GLU A 71 5.74 4.44 15.46
C GLU A 71 4.52 3.57 15.73
N ALA A 72 3.33 4.06 15.44
CA ALA A 72 2.09 3.30 15.58
C ALA A 72 1.90 2.26 14.48
N GLN A 73 2.67 2.33 13.41
CA GLN A 73 2.65 1.37 12.30
C GLN A 73 3.78 0.36 12.43
N TRP A 74 3.64 -0.77 11.75
CA TRP A 74 4.72 -1.76 11.71
C TRP A 74 5.95 -1.17 11.01
N PRO A 75 7.17 -1.60 11.42
CA PRO A 75 8.39 -1.22 10.72
C PRO A 75 8.33 -1.60 9.23
N GLU A 76 8.89 -0.77 8.38
CA GLU A 76 8.87 -0.98 6.94
C GLU A 76 9.55 -2.29 6.53
N ASP A 77 10.62 -2.67 7.22
CA ASP A 77 11.32 -3.94 6.96
C ASP A 77 10.41 -5.14 7.15
N ARG A 78 9.55 -5.12 8.18
CA ARG A 78 8.59 -6.19 8.42
C ARG A 78 7.54 -6.24 7.31
N LYS A 79 7.05 -5.09 6.87
CA LYS A 79 6.09 -5.00 5.76
C LYS A 79 6.72 -5.49 4.45
N ARG A 80 7.97 -5.15 4.21
CA ARG A 80 8.70 -5.58 3.02
C ARG A 80 8.83 -7.10 2.95
N GLN A 81 9.00 -7.77 4.07
CA GLN A 81 9.05 -9.24 4.12
C GLN A 81 7.70 -9.88 3.76
N LEU A 82 6.60 -9.19 4.05
CA LEU A 82 5.25 -9.71 3.79
C LEU A 82 4.71 -9.29 2.43
N ALA A 83 5.24 -8.23 1.84
CA ALA A 83 4.82 -7.75 0.53
C ALA A 83 5.41 -8.61 -0.59
N ASP A 84 4.64 -8.82 -1.63
CA ASP A 84 5.10 -9.56 -2.82
C ASP A 84 5.91 -8.66 -3.76
N PHE A 85 5.58 -7.37 -3.79
CA PHE A 85 6.23 -6.37 -4.64
C PHE A 85 6.45 -5.09 -3.88
N GLU A 86 7.43 -4.31 -4.33
CA GLU A 86 7.71 -2.99 -3.76
C GLU A 86 7.78 -1.95 -4.88
N ILE A 87 7.10 -0.82 -4.68
CA ILE A 87 7.24 0.37 -5.54
C ILE A 87 7.98 1.42 -4.72
N VAL A 88 9.12 1.87 -5.22
CA VAL A 88 9.95 2.86 -4.53
C VAL A 88 9.55 4.26 -4.98
N ASN A 89 9.04 5.06 -4.04
CA ASN A 89 8.60 6.43 -4.26
C ASN A 89 9.51 7.40 -3.51
N ASP A 90 10.77 7.46 -3.90
CA ASP A 90 11.80 8.25 -3.24
C ASP A 90 12.08 9.61 -3.89
N GLY A 91 11.41 9.95 -4.98
CA GLY A 91 11.63 11.18 -5.73
C GLY A 91 12.82 11.12 -6.70
N VAL A 92 13.56 9.99 -6.73
CA VAL A 92 14.70 9.77 -7.62
C VAL A 92 14.36 8.75 -8.70
N GLN A 93 13.83 7.61 -8.31
CA GLN A 93 13.40 6.57 -9.25
C GLN A 93 12.05 6.93 -9.86
N ALA A 94 11.91 6.71 -11.16
CA ALA A 94 10.64 6.95 -11.85
C ALA A 94 9.58 5.94 -11.37
N LEU A 95 8.39 6.43 -11.03
CA LEU A 95 7.28 5.58 -10.59
C LEU A 95 6.63 4.82 -11.75
N LEU A 96 6.44 5.50 -12.88
CA LEU A 96 5.67 4.95 -13.99
C LEU A 96 6.22 3.62 -14.53
N PRO A 97 7.53 3.44 -14.76
CA PRO A 97 8.05 2.15 -15.19
C PRO A 97 7.78 1.02 -14.19
N GLN A 98 7.85 1.30 -12.89
CA GLN A 98 7.56 0.32 -11.85
C GLN A 98 6.09 -0.12 -11.89
N VAL A 99 5.19 0.84 -12.04
CA VAL A 99 3.75 0.57 -12.13
C VAL A 99 3.42 -0.21 -13.40
N LEU A 100 3.97 0.19 -14.54
CA LEU A 100 3.72 -0.47 -15.82
C LEU A 100 4.19 -1.92 -15.84
N GLU A 101 5.31 -2.21 -15.19
CA GLU A 101 5.83 -3.58 -15.10
C GLU A 101 4.88 -4.46 -14.28
N LEU A 102 4.36 -3.96 -13.15
CA LEU A 102 3.38 -4.68 -12.35
C LEU A 102 2.06 -4.87 -13.10
N ASP A 103 1.59 -3.84 -13.80
CA ASP A 103 0.38 -3.93 -14.61
C ASP A 103 0.52 -5.03 -15.66
N LYS A 104 1.63 -5.07 -16.36
CA LYS A 104 1.91 -6.11 -17.37
C LYS A 104 1.88 -7.50 -16.76
N ARG A 105 2.49 -7.67 -15.59
CA ARG A 105 2.52 -8.95 -14.89
C ARG A 105 1.12 -9.39 -14.46
N PHE A 106 0.33 -8.50 -13.88
CA PHE A 106 -1.01 -8.84 -13.39
C PHE A 106 -1.96 -9.16 -14.54
N ARG A 107 -1.88 -8.45 -15.65
CA ARG A 107 -2.68 -8.75 -16.83
C ARG A 107 -2.31 -10.11 -17.43
N SER A 108 -1.05 -10.43 -17.43
CA SER A 108 -0.54 -11.72 -17.91
C SER A 108 -1.07 -12.89 -17.08
N GLU A 109 -1.16 -12.72 -15.76
CA GLU A 109 -1.62 -13.75 -14.84
C GLU A 109 -3.14 -13.93 -14.83
N SER A 110 -3.89 -12.91 -15.25
CA SER A 110 -5.36 -12.97 -15.24
C SER A 110 -5.95 -13.70 -16.46
N CYS A 111 -5.13 -14.07 -17.42
CA CYS A 111 -5.56 -14.77 -18.65
C CYS A 111 -5.46 -16.30 -18.56
#